data_581320661c98c93b790687015673ddaa
#
_entry.id   581320661c98c93b790687015673ddaa
#
_cell.length_a   1.000
_cell.length_b   1.000
_cell.length_c   1.000
_cell.angle_alpha   90.00
_cell.angle_beta   90.00
_cell.angle_gamma   90.00
#
_symmetry.space_group_name_H-M   'P 1'
#
loop_
_entity.id
_entity.type
_entity.pdbx_description
1 polymer ?
#
loop_
_entity_poly.entity_id
_entity_poly.type
_entity_poly.pdbx_seq_one_letter_code
_entity_poly.pdbx_strand_id
1 'polypeptide(L)'
;MRQKLMTILLAGAVLGGCASTTQPVPSAQSAQPTSPAQALAMQQRISWGINAGSVRQLQQQGWDRYLQAQLHPGKAVLPPAIQAQLDAMTISQTPMDQLVMSTEQRRKDASAVMDDAAKQQAQKDYQQELNRLAREAATRSLLLDVYSPNQLQQQMSWFWLNHFSVHQGKHNLRAMVGDYEMNAIAPHALGKFRDLLAATVHHPAMLRYLDNEANAANRINENYARELMEPHTLGVNGGYSQKDVQELARILTGVGVNLGAEMPKVKPALQAQYVRRGLFEFNPNRHDYGDKQFLGQPVKGRGLAELDEALDRLCRNPATARFISGKLAQYFVGDTPPPALVASMAQTFQKTDGDIADVLQTLFASDAFKQSLGRKFKDPMHYVVSAVRLSYDDKPILNAGPMLGWLSRMGEPLYGRQTPDGYPLLDTAWASPGQMTTRFDIARTIASGSAGLFKTDGPQAVEKPAFPQLSSAVYFQSIEPTLSAATRLALQQAGTPQEWNTFLLSSPEMMHR
;
A
#
# COMPACT_ATOMS: atom_id res chain seq x y z
N MET A 1 -49.54 82.47 -38.53
CA MET A 1 -49.10 81.70 -39.69
C MET A 1 -47.76 81.04 -39.38
N ARG A 2 -47.65 79.77 -39.64
CA ARG A 2 -46.46 78.89 -39.51
C ARG A 2 -46.04 78.48 -38.09
N GLN A 3 -46.55 77.32 -37.68
CA GLN A 3 -46.06 76.46 -36.61
C GLN A 3 -44.66 75.93 -36.94
N LYS A 4 -43.76 76.00 -35.97
CA LYS A 4 -42.51 75.24 -35.99
C LYS A 4 -42.61 74.05 -35.01
N LEU A 5 -42.58 72.88 -35.56
CA LEU A 5 -42.43 71.62 -34.81
C LEU A 5 -41.01 71.53 -34.22
N MET A 6 -40.93 71.24 -32.95
CA MET A 6 -39.67 71.03 -32.25
C MET A 6 -39.57 69.49 -31.95
N THR A 7 -38.66 68.81 -32.62
CA THR A 7 -38.39 67.45 -32.48
C THR A 7 -37.44 67.20 -31.31
N ILE A 8 -37.87 66.46 -30.27
CA ILE A 8 -37.04 66.10 -29.12
C ILE A 8 -36.42 64.76 -29.46
N LEU A 9 -35.07 64.69 -29.54
CA LEU A 9 -34.30 63.43 -29.61
C LEU A 9 -34.13 62.89 -28.18
N LEU A 10 -34.70 61.70 -27.89
CA LEU A 10 -34.35 60.90 -26.71
C LEU A 10 -33.08 60.09 -27.02
N ALA A 11 -32.01 60.36 -26.33
CA ALA A 11 -30.82 59.50 -26.32
C ALA A 11 -31.04 58.36 -25.32
N GLY A 12 -31.25 57.13 -25.83
CA GLY A 12 -31.28 55.93 -25.03
C GLY A 12 -29.87 55.45 -24.70
N ALA A 13 -29.51 55.47 -23.41
CA ALA A 13 -28.28 54.84 -22.92
C ALA A 13 -28.47 53.31 -22.87
N VAL A 14 -27.75 52.59 -23.73
CA VAL A 14 -27.66 51.12 -23.68
C VAL A 14 -26.64 50.76 -22.62
N LEU A 15 -27.10 50.30 -21.44
CA LEU A 15 -26.28 49.65 -20.44
C LEU A 15 -25.97 48.21 -20.93
N GLY A 16 -24.77 48.00 -21.50
CA GLY A 16 -24.23 46.70 -21.81
C GLY A 16 -23.90 45.94 -20.53
N GLY A 17 -24.80 45.06 -20.09
CA GLY A 17 -24.54 44.10 -19.04
C GLY A 17 -23.57 43.03 -19.57
N CYS A 18 -22.32 43.00 -19.06
CA CYS A 18 -21.43 41.83 -19.22
C CYS A 18 -22.05 40.62 -18.51
N ALA A 19 -22.79 39.82 -19.21
CA ALA A 19 -23.15 38.48 -18.77
C ALA A 19 -21.89 37.63 -18.77
N SER A 20 -21.28 37.42 -17.61
CA SER A 20 -20.25 36.40 -17.42
C SER A 20 -20.90 35.04 -17.65
N THR A 21 -20.71 34.46 -18.83
CA THR A 21 -21.03 33.06 -19.09
C THR A 21 -20.07 32.21 -18.28
N THR A 22 -20.45 31.86 -17.06
CA THR A 22 -19.84 30.73 -16.36
C THR A 22 -20.13 29.49 -17.22
N GLN A 23 -19.13 29.05 -17.97
CA GLN A 23 -19.19 27.71 -18.57
C GLN A 23 -19.39 26.71 -17.43
N PRO A 24 -20.35 25.79 -17.54
CA PRO A 24 -20.48 24.73 -16.55
C PRO A 24 -19.16 23.95 -16.55
N VAL A 25 -18.55 23.83 -15.38
CA VAL A 25 -17.44 22.91 -15.12
C VAL A 25 -17.92 21.54 -15.65
N PRO A 26 -17.16 20.86 -16.53
CA PRO A 26 -17.57 19.55 -17.00
C PRO A 26 -17.76 18.67 -15.76
N SER A 27 -18.98 18.21 -15.51
CA SER A 27 -19.24 17.17 -14.53
C SER A 27 -18.29 16.04 -14.85
N ALA A 28 -17.55 15.54 -13.86
CA ALA A 28 -16.68 14.38 -14.03
C ALA A 28 -17.52 13.28 -14.69
N GLN A 29 -17.31 13.06 -16.00
CA GLN A 29 -17.96 11.98 -16.69
C GLN A 29 -17.50 10.70 -15.98
N SER A 30 -18.45 9.99 -15.38
CA SER A 30 -18.21 8.69 -14.79
C SER A 30 -17.50 7.84 -15.85
N ALA A 31 -16.42 7.18 -15.44
CA ALA A 31 -15.62 6.34 -16.33
C ALA A 31 -16.36 5.03 -16.64
N GLN A 32 -17.51 5.14 -17.29
CA GLN A 32 -18.29 3.99 -17.66
C GLN A 32 -17.46 3.09 -18.59
N PRO A 33 -17.37 1.79 -18.32
CA PRO A 33 -16.82 0.83 -19.27
C PRO A 33 -17.72 0.79 -20.49
N THR A 34 -17.11 0.71 -21.67
CA THR A 34 -17.83 0.65 -22.95
C THR A 34 -18.41 -0.74 -23.22
N SER A 35 -17.99 -1.75 -22.46
CA SER A 35 -18.46 -3.13 -22.58
C SER A 35 -18.30 -3.91 -21.26
N PRO A 36 -19.03 -5.03 -21.07
CA PRO A 36 -18.84 -5.93 -19.94
C PRO A 36 -17.41 -6.46 -19.85
N ALA A 37 -16.74 -6.74 -20.96
CA ALA A 37 -15.34 -7.18 -20.99
C ALA A 37 -14.39 -6.11 -20.46
N GLN A 38 -14.61 -4.85 -20.80
CA GLN A 38 -13.82 -3.74 -20.26
C GLN A 38 -14.06 -3.57 -18.76
N ALA A 39 -15.30 -3.73 -18.27
CA ALA A 39 -15.60 -3.69 -16.84
C ALA A 39 -14.84 -4.76 -16.06
N LEU A 40 -14.76 -5.99 -16.59
CA LEU A 40 -13.99 -7.08 -16.01
C LEU A 40 -12.48 -6.80 -16.02
N ALA A 41 -11.94 -6.23 -17.10
CA ALA A 41 -10.54 -5.83 -17.17
C ALA A 41 -10.22 -4.70 -16.16
N MET A 42 -11.12 -3.73 -16.00
CA MET A 42 -11.00 -2.68 -14.97
C MET A 42 -11.04 -3.28 -13.55
N GLN A 43 -11.97 -4.21 -13.29
CA GLN A 43 -12.04 -4.94 -12.02
C GLN A 43 -10.73 -5.67 -11.73
N GLN A 44 -10.19 -6.38 -12.71
CA GLN A 44 -8.91 -7.09 -12.58
C GLN A 44 -7.75 -6.15 -12.23
N ARG A 45 -7.73 -4.93 -12.80
CA ARG A 45 -6.69 -3.92 -12.55
C ARG A 45 -6.76 -3.34 -11.14
N ILE A 46 -7.96 -3.09 -10.59
CA ILE A 46 -8.14 -2.48 -9.27
C ILE A 46 -8.31 -3.51 -8.14
N SER A 47 -8.12 -4.79 -8.43
CA SER A 47 -8.14 -5.90 -7.46
C SER A 47 -6.90 -6.77 -7.60
N TRP A 48 -6.65 -7.64 -6.65
CA TRP A 48 -5.61 -8.68 -6.75
C TRP A 48 -5.93 -9.77 -7.80
N GLY A 49 -6.85 -9.53 -8.70
CA GLY A 49 -7.33 -10.46 -9.71
C GLY A 49 -8.77 -10.91 -9.45
N ILE A 50 -9.42 -11.33 -10.52
CA ILE A 50 -10.80 -11.79 -10.50
C ILE A 50 -10.92 -13.23 -9.98
N ASN A 51 -12.05 -13.52 -9.37
CA ASN A 51 -12.54 -14.86 -9.04
C ASN A 51 -14.05 -14.91 -9.28
N ALA A 52 -14.67 -16.09 -9.15
CA ALA A 52 -16.10 -16.22 -9.45
C ALA A 52 -16.98 -15.33 -8.56
N GLY A 53 -16.63 -15.19 -7.28
CA GLY A 53 -17.34 -14.32 -6.34
C GLY A 53 -17.32 -12.84 -6.75
N SER A 54 -16.13 -12.32 -7.09
CA SER A 54 -15.96 -10.92 -7.46
C SER A 54 -16.59 -10.59 -8.81
N VAL A 55 -16.57 -11.50 -9.78
CA VAL A 55 -17.25 -11.34 -11.08
C VAL A 55 -18.75 -11.27 -10.89
N ARG A 56 -19.34 -12.17 -10.09
CA ARG A 56 -20.79 -12.11 -9.75
C ARG A 56 -21.15 -10.79 -9.09
N GLN A 57 -20.33 -10.31 -8.17
CA GLN A 57 -20.56 -9.02 -7.49
C GLN A 57 -20.58 -7.85 -8.49
N LEU A 58 -19.62 -7.77 -9.40
CA LEU A 58 -19.59 -6.75 -10.45
C LEU A 58 -20.82 -6.82 -11.36
N GLN A 59 -21.22 -8.02 -11.78
CA GLN A 59 -22.40 -8.22 -12.63
C GLN A 59 -23.71 -7.80 -11.96
N GLN A 60 -23.84 -8.02 -10.65
CA GLN A 60 -25.04 -7.64 -9.88
C GLN A 60 -25.12 -6.14 -9.61
N GLN A 61 -24.00 -5.50 -9.33
CA GLN A 61 -23.97 -4.08 -8.88
C GLN A 61 -23.78 -3.11 -10.06
N GLY A 62 -23.13 -3.54 -11.13
CA GLY A 62 -22.60 -2.68 -12.17
C GLY A 62 -21.32 -1.95 -11.75
N TRP A 63 -20.60 -1.42 -12.74
CA TRP A 63 -19.28 -0.84 -12.54
C TRP A 63 -19.26 0.32 -11.54
N ASP A 64 -20.17 1.29 -11.67
CA ASP A 64 -20.12 2.49 -10.83
C ASP A 64 -20.29 2.18 -9.35
N ARG A 65 -21.28 1.35 -9.02
CA ARG A 65 -21.51 0.96 -7.62
C ARG A 65 -20.36 0.12 -7.09
N TYR A 66 -19.82 -0.77 -7.94
CA TYR A 66 -18.64 -1.55 -7.59
C TYR A 66 -17.45 -0.65 -7.29
N LEU A 67 -17.13 0.30 -8.19
CA LEU A 67 -16.01 1.22 -8.00
C LEU A 67 -16.18 2.08 -6.75
N GLN A 68 -17.37 2.65 -6.52
CA GLN A 68 -17.64 3.45 -5.32
C GLN A 68 -17.49 2.62 -4.03
N ALA A 69 -17.94 1.38 -4.02
CA ALA A 69 -17.75 0.47 -2.88
C ALA A 69 -16.27 0.12 -2.66
N GLN A 70 -15.44 0.09 -3.71
CA GLN A 70 -14.01 -0.13 -3.60
C GLN A 70 -13.24 1.13 -3.15
N LEU A 71 -13.63 2.32 -3.60
CA LEU A 71 -13.02 3.60 -3.21
C LEU A 71 -13.38 4.00 -1.77
N HIS A 72 -14.59 3.65 -1.30
CA HIS A 72 -15.09 3.95 0.03
C HIS A 72 -15.52 2.68 0.75
N PRO A 73 -14.56 1.78 1.09
CA PRO A 73 -14.87 0.48 1.62
C PRO A 73 -15.51 0.57 3.02
N GLY A 74 -16.54 -0.21 3.24
CA GLY A 74 -17.05 -0.48 4.58
C GLY A 74 -16.23 -1.56 5.30
N LYS A 75 -16.70 -1.98 6.48
CA LYS A 75 -16.08 -3.10 7.20
C LYS A 75 -16.11 -4.37 6.34
N ALA A 76 -14.94 -4.96 6.12
CA ALA A 76 -14.83 -6.22 5.40
C ALA A 76 -15.48 -7.36 6.19
N VAL A 77 -16.26 -8.19 5.50
CA VAL A 77 -16.79 -9.45 6.04
C VAL A 77 -16.03 -10.58 5.34
N LEU A 78 -15.21 -11.28 6.10
CA LEU A 78 -14.40 -12.40 5.60
C LEU A 78 -15.16 -13.72 5.72
N PRO A 79 -14.81 -14.75 4.92
CA PRO A 79 -15.30 -16.10 5.16
C PRO A 79 -15.03 -16.54 6.60
N PRO A 80 -15.98 -17.17 7.31
CA PRO A 80 -15.85 -17.49 8.75
C PRO A 80 -14.59 -18.28 9.09
N ALA A 81 -14.18 -19.22 8.22
CA ALA A 81 -12.97 -20.02 8.42
C ALA A 81 -11.69 -19.17 8.35
N ILE A 82 -11.67 -18.14 7.50
CA ILE A 82 -10.53 -17.21 7.39
C ILE A 82 -10.52 -16.28 8.61
N GLN A 83 -11.68 -15.71 8.97
CA GLN A 83 -11.77 -14.86 10.17
C GLN A 83 -11.27 -15.61 11.41
N ALA A 84 -11.69 -16.86 11.61
CA ALA A 84 -11.24 -17.68 12.72
C ALA A 84 -9.71 -17.93 12.74
N GLN A 85 -9.09 -18.12 11.55
CA GLN A 85 -7.63 -18.22 11.46
C GLN A 85 -6.93 -16.91 11.86
N LEU A 86 -7.46 -15.76 11.41
CA LEU A 86 -6.90 -14.46 11.75
C LEU A 86 -7.04 -14.17 13.25
N ASP A 87 -8.19 -14.48 13.83
CA ASP A 87 -8.47 -14.26 15.26
C ASP A 87 -7.59 -15.12 16.17
N ALA A 88 -7.18 -16.31 15.69
CA ALA A 88 -6.32 -17.23 16.42
C ALA A 88 -4.84 -16.83 16.44
N MET A 89 -4.42 -15.86 15.61
CA MET A 89 -3.03 -15.40 15.55
C MET A 89 -2.64 -14.64 16.82
N THR A 90 -1.42 -14.88 17.31
CA THR A 90 -0.86 -14.16 18.48
C THR A 90 -0.89 -12.64 18.27
N ILE A 91 -0.55 -12.18 17.07
CA ILE A 91 -0.56 -10.75 16.71
C ILE A 91 -1.96 -10.13 16.64
N SER A 92 -3.02 -10.93 16.64
CA SER A 92 -4.40 -10.46 16.72
C SER A 92 -4.93 -10.45 18.16
N GLN A 93 -4.39 -11.29 19.02
CA GLN A 93 -4.80 -11.46 20.41
C GLN A 93 -4.01 -10.61 21.39
N THR A 94 -2.76 -10.24 21.03
CA THR A 94 -1.84 -9.53 21.92
C THR A 94 -1.45 -8.19 21.29
N PRO A 95 -1.63 -7.07 22.02
CA PRO A 95 -1.18 -5.76 21.55
C PRO A 95 0.31 -5.71 21.22
N MET A 96 0.68 -4.95 20.19
CA MET A 96 2.05 -4.85 19.69
C MET A 96 3.04 -4.44 20.78
N ASP A 97 2.70 -3.48 21.63
CA ASP A 97 3.57 -3.02 22.72
C ASP A 97 3.91 -4.15 23.69
N GLN A 98 2.95 -5.00 24.04
CA GLN A 98 3.19 -6.17 24.89
C GLN A 98 4.08 -7.21 24.18
N LEU A 99 3.86 -7.47 22.90
CA LEU A 99 4.70 -8.38 22.10
C LEU A 99 6.14 -7.87 22.03
N VAL A 100 6.31 -6.58 21.78
CA VAL A 100 7.62 -5.95 21.69
C VAL A 100 8.33 -5.96 23.04
N MET A 101 7.65 -5.61 24.12
CA MET A 101 8.22 -5.63 25.46
C MET A 101 8.62 -7.04 25.90
N SER A 102 7.78 -8.05 25.62
CA SER A 102 8.08 -9.46 25.94
C SER A 102 9.28 -9.98 25.14
N THR A 103 9.34 -9.68 23.83
CA THR A 103 10.49 -10.07 23.01
C THR A 103 11.77 -9.33 23.40
N GLU A 104 11.69 -8.07 23.81
CA GLU A 104 12.84 -7.32 24.32
C GLU A 104 13.33 -7.87 25.67
N GLN A 105 12.42 -8.32 26.54
CA GLN A 105 12.79 -8.99 27.78
C GLN A 105 13.51 -10.32 27.48
N ARG A 106 12.98 -11.15 26.59
CA ARG A 106 13.66 -12.40 26.15
C ARG A 106 15.06 -12.14 25.60
N ARG A 107 15.24 -11.05 24.81
CA ARG A 107 16.55 -10.65 24.29
C ARG A 107 17.54 -10.33 25.42
N LYS A 108 17.09 -9.58 26.45
CA LYS A 108 17.91 -9.25 27.61
C LYS A 108 18.28 -10.51 28.41
N ASP A 109 17.29 -11.37 28.65
CA ASP A 109 17.51 -12.62 29.40
C ASP A 109 18.51 -13.53 28.67
N ALA A 110 18.33 -13.71 27.33
CA ALA A 110 19.26 -14.46 26.50
C ALA A 110 20.69 -13.89 26.52
N SER A 111 20.83 -12.57 26.59
CA SER A 111 22.14 -11.90 26.66
C SER A 111 22.81 -12.08 28.02
N ALA A 112 22.04 -12.25 29.10
CA ALA A 112 22.51 -12.41 30.48
C ALA A 112 22.93 -13.86 30.82
N VAL A 113 22.60 -14.85 29.96
CA VAL A 113 23.01 -16.23 30.17
C VAL A 113 24.54 -16.35 30.12
N MET A 114 25.14 -16.96 31.13
CA MET A 114 26.59 -17.08 31.27
C MET A 114 27.17 -18.29 30.52
N ASP A 115 26.45 -19.41 30.47
CA ASP A 115 26.86 -20.60 29.74
C ASP A 115 26.68 -20.38 28.23
N ASP A 116 27.72 -20.61 27.43
CA ASP A 116 27.74 -20.32 26.00
C ASP A 116 26.72 -21.15 25.21
N ALA A 117 26.54 -22.42 25.52
CA ALA A 117 25.61 -23.30 24.83
C ALA A 117 24.15 -22.90 25.15
N ALA A 118 23.85 -22.64 26.42
CA ALA A 118 22.55 -22.15 26.85
C ALA A 118 22.23 -20.75 26.27
N LYS A 119 23.23 -19.87 26.18
CA LYS A 119 23.11 -18.54 25.56
C LYS A 119 22.77 -18.64 24.08
N GLN A 120 23.47 -19.50 23.34
CA GLN A 120 23.17 -19.72 21.92
C GLN A 120 21.76 -20.26 21.73
N GLN A 121 21.31 -21.21 22.57
CA GLN A 121 19.94 -21.72 22.51
C GLN A 121 18.91 -20.61 22.81
N ALA A 122 19.09 -19.84 23.86
CA ALA A 122 18.20 -18.73 24.21
C ALA A 122 18.13 -17.65 23.10
N GLN A 123 19.25 -17.35 22.45
CA GLN A 123 19.28 -16.46 21.29
C GLN A 123 18.52 -17.03 20.09
N LYS A 124 18.67 -18.34 19.84
CA LYS A 124 17.93 -19.06 18.77
C LYS A 124 16.43 -19.01 19.04
N ASP A 125 16.01 -19.27 20.27
CA ASP A 125 14.59 -19.26 20.66
C ASP A 125 13.99 -17.85 20.49
N TYR A 126 14.73 -16.80 20.88
CA TYR A 126 14.35 -15.42 20.62
C TYR A 126 14.17 -15.14 19.12
N GLN A 127 15.10 -15.58 18.27
CA GLN A 127 14.99 -15.37 16.82
C GLN A 127 13.85 -16.16 16.21
N GLN A 128 13.57 -17.36 16.70
CA GLN A 128 12.43 -18.19 16.25
C GLN A 128 11.11 -17.50 16.59
N GLU A 129 10.98 -16.91 17.78
CA GLU A 129 9.77 -16.18 18.16
C GLU A 129 9.53 -14.95 17.29
N LEU A 130 10.57 -14.16 17.02
CA LEU A 130 10.45 -13.03 16.08
C LEU A 130 10.04 -13.48 14.68
N ASN A 131 10.63 -14.59 14.18
CA ASN A 131 10.27 -15.14 12.86
C ASN A 131 8.82 -15.62 12.82
N ARG A 132 8.34 -16.21 13.93
CA ARG A 132 6.95 -16.66 14.06
C ARG A 132 5.97 -15.49 13.97
N LEU A 133 6.22 -14.39 14.69
CA LEU A 133 5.40 -13.18 14.66
C LEU A 133 5.36 -12.54 13.27
N ALA A 134 6.51 -12.43 12.60
CA ALA A 134 6.58 -11.91 11.24
C ALA A 134 5.86 -12.81 10.23
N ARG A 135 5.95 -14.15 10.41
CA ARG A 135 5.23 -15.11 9.57
C ARG A 135 3.72 -15.02 9.77
N GLU A 136 3.24 -14.83 11.01
CA GLU A 136 1.82 -14.57 11.26
C GLU A 136 1.37 -13.28 10.57
N ALA A 137 2.16 -12.20 10.65
CA ALA A 137 1.85 -10.95 9.97
C ALA A 137 1.74 -11.12 8.45
N ALA A 138 2.72 -11.77 7.84
CA ALA A 138 2.73 -12.02 6.40
C ALA A 138 1.60 -12.98 5.96
N THR A 139 1.26 -13.98 6.78
CA THR A 139 0.10 -14.86 6.54
C THR A 139 -1.20 -14.08 6.60
N ARG A 140 -1.38 -13.21 7.59
CA ARG A 140 -2.56 -12.33 7.72
C ARG A 140 -2.72 -11.43 6.49
N SER A 141 -1.65 -10.77 6.06
CA SER A 141 -1.64 -9.93 4.86
C SER A 141 -2.13 -10.71 3.63
N LEU A 142 -1.53 -11.88 3.33
CA LEU A 142 -1.91 -12.70 2.19
C LEU A 142 -3.36 -13.22 2.27
N LEU A 143 -3.84 -13.62 3.45
CA LEU A 143 -5.23 -14.04 3.60
C LEU A 143 -6.21 -12.90 3.36
N LEU A 144 -5.88 -11.68 3.78
CA LEU A 144 -6.68 -10.48 3.48
C LEU A 144 -6.65 -10.15 1.99
N ASP A 145 -5.50 -10.24 1.33
CA ASP A 145 -5.35 -10.01 -0.11
C ASP A 145 -6.20 -11.00 -0.94
N VAL A 146 -6.25 -12.25 -0.51
CA VAL A 146 -7.04 -13.28 -1.20
C VAL A 146 -8.54 -13.13 -0.94
N TYR A 147 -8.96 -12.90 0.31
CA TYR A 147 -10.37 -13.08 0.71
C TYR A 147 -11.13 -11.81 1.04
N SER A 148 -10.46 -10.68 1.27
CA SER A 148 -11.17 -9.43 1.55
C SER A 148 -12.04 -8.99 0.37
N PRO A 149 -13.30 -8.59 0.58
CA PRO A 149 -14.11 -7.98 -0.47
C PRO A 149 -13.62 -6.57 -0.86
N ASN A 150 -12.85 -5.92 0.02
CA ASN A 150 -12.31 -4.58 -0.17
C ASN A 150 -10.97 -4.64 -0.93
N GLN A 151 -10.98 -5.15 -2.15
CA GLN A 151 -9.79 -5.50 -2.92
C GLN A 151 -8.89 -4.30 -3.24
N LEU A 152 -9.48 -3.15 -3.58
CA LEU A 152 -8.71 -1.93 -3.83
C LEU A 152 -7.99 -1.46 -2.55
N GLN A 153 -8.64 -1.56 -1.39
CA GLN A 153 -8.01 -1.23 -0.11
C GLN A 153 -6.80 -2.14 0.15
N GLN A 154 -6.89 -3.45 -0.13
CA GLN A 154 -5.76 -4.36 0.02
C GLN A 154 -4.60 -4.02 -0.93
N GLN A 155 -4.89 -3.76 -2.22
CA GLN A 155 -3.86 -3.29 -3.16
C GLN A 155 -3.21 -1.98 -2.71
N MET A 156 -4.01 -1.03 -2.23
CA MET A 156 -3.49 0.26 -1.76
C MET A 156 -2.72 0.11 -0.44
N SER A 157 -3.11 -0.82 0.43
CA SER A 157 -2.33 -1.16 1.63
C SER A 157 -0.94 -1.69 1.24
N TRP A 158 -0.86 -2.60 0.27
CA TRP A 158 0.40 -3.06 -0.29
C TRP A 158 1.21 -1.93 -0.93
N PHE A 159 0.58 -1.10 -1.77
CA PHE A 159 1.24 0.05 -2.40
C PHE A 159 1.88 0.98 -1.37
N TRP A 160 1.14 1.34 -0.30
CA TRP A 160 1.63 2.22 0.75
C TRP A 160 2.64 1.52 1.67
N LEU A 161 2.48 0.24 1.95
CA LEU A 161 3.46 -0.54 2.69
C LEU A 161 4.80 -0.61 1.93
N ASN A 162 4.75 -0.67 0.61
CA ASN A 162 5.92 -0.60 -0.25
C ASN A 162 6.50 0.82 -0.33
N HIS A 163 5.65 1.86 -0.40
CA HIS A 163 6.06 3.26 -0.44
C HIS A 163 6.70 3.74 0.88
N PHE A 164 6.15 3.35 2.00
CA PHE A 164 6.66 3.59 3.35
C PHE A 164 7.34 2.32 3.90
N SER A 165 8.25 1.78 3.12
CA SER A 165 8.85 0.47 3.39
C SER A 165 9.60 0.43 4.71
N VAL A 166 9.43 -0.67 5.46
CA VAL A 166 10.21 -1.02 6.65
C VAL A 166 10.75 -2.43 6.51
N HIS A 167 12.06 -2.61 6.79
CA HIS A 167 12.69 -3.92 6.70
C HIS A 167 12.58 -4.70 8.01
N GLN A 168 11.88 -5.84 7.99
CA GLN A 168 11.63 -6.67 9.18
C GLN A 168 12.92 -7.21 9.86
N GLY A 169 14.03 -7.31 9.12
CA GLY A 169 15.30 -7.85 9.64
C GLY A 169 16.06 -6.90 10.55
N LYS A 170 15.69 -5.60 10.62
CA LYS A 170 16.34 -4.64 11.48
C LYS A 170 15.76 -4.73 12.91
N HIS A 171 16.63 -4.81 13.91
CA HIS A 171 16.24 -4.89 15.33
C HIS A 171 15.16 -5.97 15.61
N ASN A 172 14.10 -5.61 16.32
CA ASN A 172 12.93 -6.45 16.62
C ASN A 172 11.70 -6.07 15.77
N LEU A 173 11.89 -5.48 14.57
CA LEU A 173 10.79 -5.03 13.72
C LEU A 173 9.85 -6.16 13.29
N ARG A 174 10.31 -7.42 13.29
CA ARG A 174 9.45 -8.60 13.08
C ARG A 174 8.27 -8.69 14.05
N ALA A 175 8.36 -8.10 15.23
CA ALA A 175 7.24 -7.99 16.17
C ALA A 175 6.33 -6.76 15.90
N MET A 176 6.71 -5.86 15.00
CA MET A 176 6.01 -4.60 14.75
C MET A 176 5.37 -4.50 13.37
N VAL A 177 5.91 -5.20 12.35
CA VAL A 177 5.49 -5.04 10.94
C VAL A 177 4.02 -5.35 10.72
N GLY A 178 3.47 -6.30 11.46
CA GLY A 178 2.05 -6.65 11.37
C GLY A 178 1.14 -5.54 11.88
N ASP A 179 1.50 -4.89 12.99
CA ASP A 179 0.77 -3.74 13.53
C ASP A 179 0.93 -2.51 12.63
N TYR A 180 2.15 -2.28 12.11
CA TYR A 180 2.43 -1.21 11.16
C TYR A 180 1.52 -1.27 9.92
N GLU A 181 1.37 -2.44 9.31
CA GLU A 181 0.45 -2.64 8.20
C GLU A 181 -1.00 -2.40 8.59
N MET A 182 -1.46 -3.01 9.68
CA MET A 182 -2.89 -3.02 10.04
C MET A 182 -3.38 -1.74 10.70
N ASN A 183 -2.52 -1.01 11.41
CA ASN A 183 -2.91 0.15 12.21
C ASN A 183 -2.37 1.48 11.69
N ALA A 184 -1.24 1.48 10.95
CA ALA A 184 -0.71 2.70 10.35
C ALA A 184 -1.01 2.81 8.85
N ILE A 185 -1.01 1.72 8.10
CA ILE A 185 -1.16 1.75 6.63
C ILE A 185 -2.61 1.51 6.19
N ALA A 186 -3.17 0.34 6.49
CA ALA A 186 -4.44 -0.11 5.92
C ALA A 186 -5.64 0.80 6.23
N PRO A 187 -5.79 1.38 7.44
CA PRO A 187 -6.91 2.27 7.74
C PRO A 187 -6.89 3.58 6.94
N HIS A 188 -5.70 4.00 6.50
CA HIS A 188 -5.49 5.26 5.79
C HIS A 188 -5.25 5.08 4.29
N ALA A 189 -5.28 3.84 3.78
CA ALA A 189 -4.86 3.51 2.42
C ALA A 189 -5.67 4.21 1.31
N LEU A 190 -6.91 4.60 1.59
CA LEU A 190 -7.82 5.32 0.69
C LEU A 190 -8.30 6.66 1.28
N GLY A 191 -7.76 7.08 2.42
CA GLY A 191 -8.11 8.33 3.10
C GLY A 191 -7.24 9.51 2.68
N LYS A 192 -7.02 10.44 3.61
CA LYS A 192 -6.13 11.58 3.39
C LYS A 192 -4.66 11.16 3.47
N PHE A 193 -3.85 11.59 2.49
CA PHE A 193 -2.40 11.32 2.50
C PHE A 193 -1.71 11.88 3.75
N ARG A 194 -2.20 13.02 4.27
CA ARG A 194 -1.68 13.64 5.51
C ARG A 194 -1.85 12.72 6.72
N ASP A 195 -3.00 12.02 6.83
CA ASP A 195 -3.28 11.12 7.95
C ASP A 195 -2.44 9.84 7.83
N LEU A 196 -2.29 9.31 6.61
CA LEU A 196 -1.41 8.19 6.32
C LEU A 196 0.04 8.52 6.68
N LEU A 197 0.55 9.67 6.25
CA LEU A 197 1.90 10.13 6.55
C LEU A 197 2.10 10.27 8.06
N ALA A 198 1.16 10.90 8.77
CA ALA A 198 1.22 11.03 10.23
C ALA A 198 1.23 9.66 10.92
N ALA A 199 0.37 8.73 10.49
CA ALA A 199 0.32 7.39 11.07
C ALA A 199 1.67 6.66 10.93
N THR A 200 2.34 6.79 9.77
CA THR A 200 3.66 6.17 9.54
C THR A 200 4.75 6.83 10.38
N VAL A 201 4.75 8.18 10.46
CA VAL A 201 5.76 8.94 11.24
C VAL A 201 5.65 8.67 12.74
N HIS A 202 4.44 8.45 13.26
CA HIS A 202 4.24 8.14 14.67
C HIS A 202 4.40 6.65 15.01
N HIS A 203 4.56 5.78 14.00
CA HIS A 203 4.64 4.35 14.28
C HIS A 203 6.06 3.92 14.70
N PRO A 204 6.20 3.17 15.81
CA PRO A 204 7.51 2.73 16.33
C PRO A 204 8.37 1.97 15.31
N ALA A 205 7.75 1.20 14.40
CA ALA A 205 8.48 0.47 13.36
C ALA A 205 9.28 1.41 12.44
N MET A 206 8.67 2.50 11.96
CA MET A 206 9.32 3.46 11.08
C MET A 206 10.41 4.23 11.83
N LEU A 207 10.14 4.68 13.04
CA LEU A 207 11.10 5.42 13.88
C LEU A 207 12.34 4.59 14.21
N ARG A 208 12.19 3.29 14.40
CA ARG A 208 13.30 2.35 14.62
C ARG A 208 14.01 1.99 13.32
N TYR A 209 13.24 1.81 12.24
CA TYR A 209 13.82 1.44 10.97
C TYR A 209 14.76 2.52 10.44
N LEU A 210 14.39 3.80 10.57
CA LEU A 210 15.17 4.95 10.09
C LEU A 210 15.99 5.64 11.20
N ASP A 211 16.18 4.96 12.34
CA ASP A 211 17.05 5.38 13.47
C ASP A 211 16.66 6.72 14.11
N ASN A 212 15.43 7.19 13.92
CA ASN A 212 15.00 8.45 14.55
C ASN A 212 14.90 8.35 16.09
N GLU A 213 14.75 7.15 16.62
CA GLU A 213 14.81 6.92 18.09
C GLU A 213 16.13 7.40 18.71
N ALA A 214 17.20 7.50 17.91
CA ALA A 214 18.50 8.01 18.34
C ALA A 214 18.65 9.54 18.16
N ASN A 215 17.74 10.20 17.43
CA ASN A 215 17.82 11.61 17.07
C ASN A 215 17.56 12.53 18.28
N ALA A 216 18.49 13.45 18.57
CA ALA A 216 18.42 14.37 19.71
C ALA A 216 19.12 15.70 19.38
N ALA A 217 18.79 16.78 20.10
CA ALA A 217 19.33 18.14 19.89
C ALA A 217 20.86 18.20 19.89
N ASN A 218 21.53 17.36 20.70
CA ASN A 218 23.00 17.28 20.77
C ASN A 218 23.60 16.19 19.86
N ARG A 219 22.77 15.46 19.13
CA ARG A 219 23.16 14.36 18.22
C ARG A 219 22.14 14.23 17.12
N ILE A 220 22.14 15.20 16.20
CA ILE A 220 21.21 15.23 15.06
C ILE A 220 21.47 14.02 14.14
N ASN A 221 20.37 13.34 13.75
CA ASN A 221 20.36 12.26 12.78
C ASN A 221 19.45 12.64 11.61
N GLU A 222 20.02 12.84 10.42
CA GLU A 222 19.32 13.28 9.22
C GLU A 222 18.64 12.14 8.48
N ASN A 223 18.90 10.88 8.82
CA ASN A 223 18.46 9.72 8.03
C ASN A 223 16.95 9.78 7.77
N TYR A 224 16.15 9.81 8.85
CA TYR A 224 14.70 9.84 8.69
C TYR A 224 14.19 11.12 8.00
N ALA A 225 14.78 12.28 8.29
CA ALA A 225 14.39 13.53 7.63
C ALA A 225 14.59 13.45 6.11
N ARG A 226 15.69 12.88 5.65
CA ARG A 226 15.96 12.67 4.23
C ARG A 226 14.95 11.74 3.60
N GLU A 227 14.71 10.59 4.19
CA GLU A 227 13.76 9.61 3.66
C GLU A 227 12.32 10.16 3.64
N LEU A 228 11.94 10.94 4.66
CA LEU A 228 10.63 11.59 4.70
C LEU A 228 10.43 12.60 3.57
N MET A 229 11.49 13.32 3.18
CA MET A 229 11.42 14.31 2.09
C MET A 229 11.57 13.67 0.72
N GLU A 230 12.49 12.70 0.55
CA GLU A 230 12.82 12.13 -0.77
C GLU A 230 11.80 11.06 -1.20
N PRO A 231 11.90 9.79 -0.78
CA PRO A 231 11.01 8.76 -1.31
C PRO A 231 9.57 8.86 -0.78
N HIS A 232 9.35 9.50 0.39
CA HIS A 232 8.04 9.48 1.03
C HIS A 232 7.13 10.65 0.62
N THR A 233 7.68 11.84 0.25
CA THR A 233 6.83 13.01 -0.06
C THR A 233 7.24 13.75 -1.32
N LEU A 234 8.30 14.56 -1.29
CA LEU A 234 8.64 15.52 -2.35
C LEU A 234 9.22 14.88 -3.61
N GLY A 235 9.85 13.71 -3.47
CA GLY A 235 10.71 13.12 -4.50
C GLY A 235 12.08 13.80 -4.56
N VAL A 236 13.06 13.11 -5.15
CA VAL A 236 14.46 13.60 -5.28
C VAL A 236 14.53 14.99 -5.94
N ASN A 237 13.62 15.29 -6.87
CA ASN A 237 13.56 16.56 -7.59
C ASN A 237 12.54 17.54 -6.96
N GLY A 238 12.22 17.40 -5.68
CA GLY A 238 11.17 18.15 -4.98
C GLY A 238 11.47 19.61 -4.67
N GLY A 239 12.67 20.12 -5.03
CA GLY A 239 13.04 21.54 -4.86
C GLY A 239 13.42 21.93 -3.43
N TYR A 240 13.77 20.98 -2.57
CA TYR A 240 14.29 21.21 -1.21
C TYR A 240 15.83 21.28 -1.23
N SER A 241 16.40 21.85 -0.18
CA SER A 241 17.85 21.97 0.03
C SER A 241 18.34 21.00 1.12
N GLN A 242 19.66 20.77 1.16
CA GLN A 242 20.29 20.06 2.28
C GLN A 242 19.98 20.71 3.64
N LYS A 243 19.82 22.04 3.66
CA LYS A 243 19.43 22.75 4.88
C LYS A 243 18.02 22.38 5.32
N ASP A 244 17.07 22.19 4.40
CA ASP A 244 15.72 21.75 4.75
C ASP A 244 15.73 20.36 5.41
N VAL A 245 16.61 19.44 4.93
CA VAL A 245 16.81 18.14 5.56
C VAL A 245 17.31 18.29 6.98
N GLN A 246 18.29 19.17 7.21
CA GLN A 246 18.83 19.45 8.54
C GLN A 246 17.78 20.05 9.48
N GLU A 247 16.99 20.99 8.98
CA GLU A 247 15.95 21.65 9.77
C GLU A 247 14.81 20.65 10.11
N LEU A 248 14.43 19.76 9.17
CA LEU A 248 13.48 18.69 9.46
C LEU A 248 14.05 17.69 10.47
N ALA A 249 15.34 17.35 10.39
CA ALA A 249 15.99 16.51 11.39
C ALA A 249 15.97 17.14 12.80
N ARG A 250 16.14 18.47 12.89
CA ARG A 250 15.98 19.23 14.15
C ARG A 250 14.53 19.19 14.66
N ILE A 251 13.53 19.31 13.78
CA ILE A 251 12.11 19.16 14.11
C ILE A 251 11.82 17.76 14.67
N LEU A 252 12.42 16.71 14.08
CA LEU A 252 12.26 15.32 14.48
C LEU A 252 13.02 14.93 15.77
N THR A 253 13.84 15.82 16.35
CA THR A 253 14.54 15.52 17.59
C THR A 253 13.58 15.25 18.74
N GLY A 254 13.88 14.26 19.56
CA GLY A 254 13.03 13.84 20.67
C GLY A 254 11.84 12.97 20.29
N VAL A 255 11.49 12.86 19.01
CA VAL A 255 10.51 11.90 18.50
C VAL A 255 11.19 10.53 18.44
N GLY A 256 10.64 9.54 19.10
CA GLY A 256 11.31 8.24 19.21
C GLY A 256 10.44 7.12 19.76
N VAL A 257 11.10 6.12 20.30
CA VAL A 257 10.49 4.90 20.83
C VAL A 257 10.97 4.65 22.25
N ASN A 258 10.05 4.34 23.15
CA ASN A 258 10.36 3.92 24.51
C ASN A 258 9.93 2.46 24.70
N LEU A 259 10.93 1.58 24.84
CA LEU A 259 10.75 0.14 25.12
C LEU A 259 10.75 -0.18 26.62
N GLY A 260 10.91 0.82 27.47
CA GLY A 260 10.88 0.67 28.93
C GLY A 260 9.45 0.77 29.47
N ALA A 261 9.21 0.17 30.63
CA ALA A 261 7.94 0.33 31.34
C ALA A 261 7.77 1.73 31.93
N GLU A 262 8.89 2.34 32.34
CA GLU A 262 8.89 3.61 33.06
C GLU A 262 9.05 4.83 32.16
N MET A 263 8.50 5.95 32.61
CA MET A 263 8.73 7.26 32.03
C MET A 263 10.18 7.70 32.30
N PRO A 264 10.91 8.23 31.30
CA PRO A 264 12.23 8.79 31.54
C PRO A 264 12.16 10.01 32.48
N LYS A 265 13.26 10.30 33.17
CA LYS A 265 13.35 11.54 33.95
C LYS A 265 13.29 12.75 33.03
N VAL A 266 12.20 13.52 33.10
CA VAL A 266 11.99 14.76 32.35
C VAL A 266 12.20 15.96 33.26
N LYS A 267 12.89 17.01 32.77
CA LYS A 267 13.05 18.27 33.48
C LYS A 267 11.69 18.82 33.93
N PRO A 268 11.53 19.32 35.18
CA PRO A 268 10.21 19.75 35.68
C PRO A 268 9.47 20.72 34.74
N ALA A 269 10.18 21.69 34.16
CA ALA A 269 9.63 22.68 33.26
C ALA A 269 9.14 22.11 31.89
N LEU A 270 9.55 20.87 31.56
CA LEU A 270 9.22 20.21 30.28
C LEU A 270 8.26 19.02 30.45
N GLN A 271 7.91 18.65 31.70
CA GLN A 271 7.07 17.47 31.96
C GLN A 271 5.73 17.49 31.21
N ALA A 272 5.09 18.66 31.13
CA ALA A 272 3.81 18.82 30.42
C ALA A 272 3.90 18.58 28.92
N GLN A 273 5.09 18.58 28.34
CA GLN A 273 5.33 18.35 26.92
C GLN A 273 5.70 16.90 26.60
N TYR A 274 5.94 16.08 27.61
CA TYR A 274 6.21 14.66 27.40
C TYR A 274 4.97 13.95 26.89
N VAL A 275 5.11 13.22 25.78
CA VAL A 275 4.01 12.43 25.18
C VAL A 275 4.45 10.98 25.07
N ARG A 276 3.57 10.07 25.48
CA ARG A 276 3.71 8.63 25.26
C ARG A 276 2.39 8.04 24.77
N ARG A 277 2.44 7.24 23.69
CA ARG A 277 1.30 6.49 23.14
C ARG A 277 1.80 5.09 22.77
N GLY A 278 1.50 4.08 23.60
CA GLY A 278 2.13 2.77 23.48
C GLY A 278 3.66 2.86 23.55
N LEU A 279 4.33 2.48 22.47
CA LEU A 279 5.80 2.58 22.35
C LEU A 279 6.27 3.91 21.76
N PHE A 280 5.41 4.70 21.11
CA PHE A 280 5.77 6.04 20.65
C PHE A 280 6.08 6.96 21.82
N GLU A 281 7.17 7.72 21.70
CA GLU A 281 7.58 8.72 22.68
C GLU A 281 7.97 10.04 22.02
N PHE A 282 7.52 11.16 22.58
CA PHE A 282 8.19 12.45 22.41
C PHE A 282 8.85 12.83 23.74
N ASN A 283 10.18 12.86 23.73
CA ASN A 283 10.99 13.22 24.89
C ASN A 283 11.49 14.66 24.76
N PRO A 284 10.88 15.62 25.48
CA PRO A 284 11.21 17.04 25.35
C PRO A 284 12.63 17.40 25.81
N ASN A 285 13.28 16.56 26.66
CA ASN A 285 14.68 16.77 27.02
C ASN A 285 15.64 16.58 25.83
N ARG A 286 15.21 15.85 24.81
CA ARG A 286 16.00 15.52 23.61
C ARG A 286 15.69 16.42 22.43
N HIS A 287 14.64 17.28 22.54
CA HIS A 287 14.19 18.14 21.44
C HIS A 287 15.02 19.43 21.32
N ASP A 288 15.23 19.89 20.09
CA ASP A 288 15.83 21.18 19.76
C ASP A 288 14.74 22.26 19.69
N TYR A 289 14.69 23.14 20.69
CA TYR A 289 13.71 24.23 20.78
C TYR A 289 14.11 25.52 20.04
N GLY A 290 15.27 25.56 19.36
CA GLY A 290 15.64 26.69 18.53
C GLY A 290 14.66 26.90 17.36
N ASP A 291 14.42 28.16 16.96
CA ASP A 291 13.67 28.46 15.74
C ASP A 291 14.32 27.81 14.52
N LYS A 292 13.52 27.39 13.55
CA LYS A 292 13.95 26.68 12.34
C LYS A 292 13.40 27.37 11.10
N GLN A 293 14.00 27.07 9.95
CA GLN A 293 13.52 27.45 8.63
C GLN A 293 13.27 26.18 7.81
N PHE A 294 12.04 25.88 7.45
CA PHE A 294 11.71 24.66 6.72
C PHE A 294 10.86 24.99 5.48
N LEU A 295 11.35 24.55 4.31
CA LEU A 295 10.75 24.83 3.00
C LEU A 295 10.46 26.33 2.81
N GLY A 296 11.43 27.18 3.13
CA GLY A 296 11.35 28.62 2.97
C GLY A 296 10.48 29.36 3.99
N GLN A 297 9.95 28.72 5.01
CA GLN A 297 9.07 29.32 6.01
C GLN A 297 9.59 29.08 7.44
N PRO A 298 9.42 30.06 8.36
CA PRO A 298 9.85 29.90 9.75
C PRO A 298 8.98 28.87 10.49
N VAL A 299 9.62 28.09 11.37
CA VAL A 299 8.98 27.21 12.35
C VAL A 299 9.47 27.61 13.73
N LYS A 300 8.53 28.00 14.59
CA LYS A 300 8.84 28.35 15.97
C LYS A 300 9.06 27.13 16.84
N GLY A 301 10.04 27.21 17.75
CA GLY A 301 10.35 26.14 18.68
C GLY A 301 9.21 25.89 19.67
N ARG A 302 8.40 24.85 19.43
CA ARG A 302 7.18 24.51 20.20
C ARG A 302 7.08 23.03 20.56
N GLY A 303 8.15 22.26 20.38
CA GLY A 303 8.16 20.82 20.65
C GLY A 303 7.40 20.02 19.60
N LEU A 304 6.62 19.02 20.02
CA LEU A 304 5.96 18.06 19.09
C LEU A 304 5.06 18.73 18.04
N ALA A 305 4.48 19.89 18.34
CA ALA A 305 3.64 20.63 17.38
C ALA A 305 4.39 21.08 16.11
N GLU A 306 5.72 21.17 16.16
CA GLU A 306 6.56 21.47 14.99
C GLU A 306 6.50 20.35 13.94
N LEU A 307 6.38 19.09 14.41
CA LEU A 307 6.24 17.94 13.52
C LEU A 307 4.94 18.03 12.72
N ASP A 308 3.81 18.31 13.36
CA ASP A 308 2.53 18.45 12.67
C ASP A 308 2.57 19.56 11.62
N GLU A 309 3.19 20.71 11.95
CA GLU A 309 3.39 21.82 11.01
C GLU A 309 4.27 21.40 9.82
N ALA A 310 5.34 20.64 10.05
CA ALA A 310 6.21 20.15 9.00
C ALA A 310 5.49 19.16 8.07
N LEU A 311 4.71 18.23 8.63
CA LEU A 311 3.91 17.27 7.86
C LEU A 311 2.85 17.99 7.00
N ASP A 312 2.19 19.00 7.53
CA ASP A 312 1.23 19.84 6.78
C ASP A 312 1.90 20.51 5.58
N ARG A 313 3.10 21.08 5.77
CA ARG A 313 3.86 21.73 4.69
C ARG A 313 4.29 20.73 3.61
N LEU A 314 4.75 19.55 4.01
CA LEU A 314 5.11 18.47 3.08
C LEU A 314 3.89 18.03 2.26
N CYS A 315 2.76 17.78 2.90
CA CYS A 315 1.56 17.31 2.22
C CYS A 315 0.94 18.34 1.26
N ARG A 316 0.97 19.63 1.61
CA ARG A 316 0.45 20.72 0.76
C ARG A 316 1.40 21.13 -0.36
N ASN A 317 2.64 20.62 -0.37
CA ASN A 317 3.61 20.97 -1.38
C ASN A 317 3.20 20.43 -2.77
N PRO A 318 3.20 21.27 -3.83
CA PRO A 318 2.88 20.82 -5.18
C PRO A 318 3.80 19.70 -5.71
N ALA A 319 5.05 19.64 -5.22
CA ALA A 319 5.97 18.54 -5.57
C ALA A 319 5.47 17.21 -5.02
N THR A 320 4.97 17.16 -3.79
CA THR A 320 4.34 15.97 -3.19
C THR A 320 3.14 15.51 -4.01
N ALA A 321 2.24 16.45 -4.37
CA ALA A 321 1.07 16.11 -5.19
C ALA A 321 1.47 15.46 -6.52
N ARG A 322 2.49 16.01 -7.21
CA ARG A 322 2.99 15.44 -8.48
C ARG A 322 3.69 14.10 -8.27
N PHE A 323 4.53 13.98 -7.25
CA PHE A 323 5.29 12.77 -6.98
C PHE A 323 4.38 11.59 -6.64
N ILE A 324 3.46 11.77 -5.70
CA ILE A 324 2.50 10.75 -5.29
C ILE A 324 1.57 10.37 -6.45
N SER A 325 1.03 11.36 -7.18
CA SER A 325 0.22 11.10 -8.38
C SER A 325 1.00 10.33 -9.45
N GLY A 326 2.27 10.65 -9.64
CA GLY A 326 3.16 9.93 -10.56
C GLY A 326 3.34 8.47 -10.17
N LYS A 327 3.60 8.18 -8.89
CA LYS A 327 3.73 6.80 -8.37
C LYS A 327 2.43 6.00 -8.49
N LEU A 328 1.27 6.60 -8.18
CA LEU A 328 -0.04 5.97 -8.35
C LEU A 328 -0.33 5.68 -9.84
N ALA A 329 -0.05 6.63 -10.72
CA ALA A 329 -0.21 6.43 -12.16
C ALA A 329 0.74 5.34 -12.69
N GLN A 330 1.98 5.28 -12.21
CA GLN A 330 2.92 4.21 -12.56
C GLN A 330 2.42 2.83 -12.10
N TYR A 331 1.87 2.74 -10.91
CA TYR A 331 1.34 1.50 -10.35
C TYR A 331 0.12 0.97 -11.12
N PHE A 332 -0.81 1.86 -11.50
CA PHE A 332 -2.07 1.46 -12.14
C PHE A 332 -2.09 1.55 -13.67
N VAL A 333 -1.23 2.33 -14.30
CA VAL A 333 -1.26 2.53 -15.77
C VAL A 333 -0.07 1.88 -16.46
N GLY A 334 1.15 2.18 -16.03
CA GLY A 334 2.36 1.63 -16.65
C GLY A 334 3.61 2.44 -16.31
N ASP A 335 4.75 1.94 -16.75
CA ASP A 335 6.08 2.48 -16.37
C ASP A 335 6.27 3.96 -16.73
N THR A 336 5.62 4.43 -17.79
CA THR A 336 5.70 5.82 -18.24
C THR A 336 4.27 6.40 -18.40
N PRO A 337 3.63 6.80 -17.27
CA PRO A 337 2.29 7.35 -17.33
C PRO A 337 2.28 8.70 -18.07
N PRO A 338 1.21 9.04 -18.84
CA PRO A 338 1.11 10.31 -19.53
C PRO A 338 1.23 11.50 -18.58
N PRO A 339 2.07 12.50 -18.87
CA PRO A 339 2.23 13.69 -18.02
C PRO A 339 0.92 14.44 -17.74
N ALA A 340 0.01 14.49 -18.72
CA ALA A 340 -1.31 15.12 -18.57
C ALA A 340 -2.17 14.42 -17.50
N LEU A 341 -2.12 13.08 -17.41
CA LEU A 341 -2.79 12.33 -16.37
C LEU A 341 -2.21 12.67 -14.99
N VAL A 342 -0.89 12.64 -14.86
CA VAL A 342 -0.22 12.96 -13.59
C VAL A 342 -0.55 14.38 -13.15
N ALA A 343 -0.59 15.34 -14.07
CA ALA A 343 -0.97 16.73 -13.78
C ALA A 343 -2.43 16.84 -13.30
N SER A 344 -3.36 16.14 -13.95
CA SER A 344 -4.78 16.11 -13.53
C SER A 344 -4.96 15.50 -12.14
N MET A 345 -4.29 14.38 -11.87
CA MET A 345 -4.29 13.72 -10.56
C MET A 345 -3.70 14.64 -9.47
N ALA A 346 -2.58 15.32 -9.77
CA ALA A 346 -1.95 16.27 -8.84
C ALA A 346 -2.85 17.47 -8.54
N GLN A 347 -3.62 17.96 -9.51
CA GLN A 347 -4.64 18.99 -9.28
C GLN A 347 -5.75 18.49 -8.36
N THR A 348 -6.24 17.26 -8.56
CA THR A 348 -7.20 16.64 -7.65
C THR A 348 -6.61 16.52 -6.25
N PHE A 349 -5.39 16.02 -6.12
CA PHE A 349 -4.69 15.91 -4.84
C PHE A 349 -4.68 17.26 -4.09
N GLN A 350 -4.30 18.34 -4.75
CA GLN A 350 -4.28 19.68 -4.15
C GLN A 350 -5.68 20.19 -3.77
N LYS A 351 -6.67 20.00 -4.63
CA LYS A 351 -8.05 20.48 -4.39
C LYS A 351 -8.75 19.73 -3.24
N THR A 352 -8.41 18.48 -3.04
CA THR A 352 -9.06 17.59 -2.05
C THR A 352 -8.21 17.42 -0.79
N ASP A 353 -7.15 18.23 -0.63
CA ASP A 353 -6.21 18.13 0.51
C ASP A 353 -5.67 16.70 0.66
N GLY A 354 -5.25 16.11 -0.47
CA GLY A 354 -4.62 14.79 -0.53
C GLY A 354 -5.56 13.62 -0.35
N ASP A 355 -6.85 13.71 -0.73
CA ASP A 355 -7.77 12.58 -0.70
C ASP A 355 -7.39 11.53 -1.75
N ILE A 356 -6.95 10.37 -1.28
CA ILE A 356 -6.41 9.28 -2.12
C ILE A 356 -7.52 8.67 -2.98
N ALA A 357 -8.73 8.50 -2.44
CA ALA A 357 -9.86 7.95 -3.19
C ALA A 357 -10.24 8.86 -4.37
N ASP A 358 -10.29 10.18 -4.17
CA ASP A 358 -10.58 11.15 -5.23
C ASP A 358 -9.49 11.18 -6.31
N VAL A 359 -8.21 11.07 -5.91
CA VAL A 359 -7.08 10.98 -6.84
C VAL A 359 -7.17 9.70 -7.68
N LEU A 360 -7.51 8.57 -7.05
CA LEU A 360 -7.72 7.29 -7.75
C LEU A 360 -8.96 7.35 -8.65
N GLN A 361 -10.04 7.99 -8.24
CA GLN A 361 -11.20 8.18 -9.09
C GLN A 361 -10.83 8.96 -10.35
N THR A 362 -10.04 10.03 -10.23
CA THR A 362 -9.51 10.78 -11.39
C THR A 362 -8.68 9.89 -12.31
N LEU A 363 -7.83 9.02 -11.75
CA LEU A 363 -7.05 8.06 -12.51
C LEU A 363 -7.94 7.07 -13.26
N PHE A 364 -8.87 6.39 -12.56
CA PHE A 364 -9.71 5.34 -13.13
C PHE A 364 -10.72 5.89 -14.16
N ALA A 365 -11.06 7.18 -14.07
CA ALA A 365 -11.88 7.87 -15.07
C ALA A 365 -11.14 8.15 -16.40
N SER A 366 -9.81 8.13 -16.39
CA SER A 366 -9.00 8.56 -17.53
C SER A 366 -8.99 7.55 -18.68
N ASP A 367 -8.86 8.06 -19.91
CA ASP A 367 -8.66 7.21 -21.11
C ASP A 367 -7.30 6.47 -21.04
N ALA A 368 -6.28 7.08 -20.45
CA ALA A 368 -4.98 6.45 -20.26
C ALA A 368 -5.09 5.16 -19.42
N PHE A 369 -5.90 5.17 -18.35
CA PHE A 369 -6.19 3.97 -17.57
C PHE A 369 -6.88 2.89 -18.42
N LYS A 370 -7.96 3.26 -19.15
CA LYS A 370 -8.69 2.31 -19.99
C LYS A 370 -7.81 1.70 -21.09
N GLN A 371 -6.95 2.50 -21.73
CA GLN A 371 -6.02 2.05 -22.77
C GLN A 371 -4.87 1.18 -22.22
N SER A 372 -4.57 1.25 -20.93
CA SER A 372 -3.52 0.47 -20.29
C SER A 372 -3.95 -0.94 -19.85
N LEU A 373 -5.24 -1.24 -19.87
CA LEU A 373 -5.77 -2.53 -19.42
C LEU A 373 -5.14 -3.70 -20.20
N GLY A 374 -4.79 -4.76 -19.47
CA GLY A 374 -4.11 -5.93 -20.02
C GLY A 374 -2.64 -5.72 -20.41
N ARG A 375 -2.02 -4.57 -20.11
CA ARG A 375 -0.63 -4.25 -20.50
C ARG A 375 0.35 -4.15 -19.34
N LYS A 376 -0.10 -3.81 -18.14
CA LYS A 376 0.78 -3.70 -16.96
C LYS A 376 1.24 -5.10 -16.53
N PHE A 377 2.55 -5.31 -16.51
CA PHE A 377 3.13 -6.57 -16.08
C PHE A 377 2.89 -6.78 -14.57
N LYS A 378 2.57 -7.99 -14.17
CA LYS A 378 2.37 -8.34 -12.77
C LYS A 378 3.70 -8.47 -12.06
N ASP A 379 3.91 -7.74 -10.96
CA ASP A 379 4.93 -8.08 -9.97
C ASP A 379 4.62 -9.45 -9.32
N PRO A 380 5.53 -9.99 -8.50
CA PRO A 380 5.32 -11.28 -7.84
C PRO A 380 4.05 -11.32 -6.96
N MET A 381 3.73 -10.24 -6.22
CA MET A 381 2.51 -10.18 -5.40
C MET A 381 1.25 -10.32 -6.27
N HIS A 382 1.14 -9.53 -7.33
CA HIS A 382 0.01 -9.62 -8.26
C HIS A 382 -0.08 -10.98 -8.93
N TYR A 383 1.04 -11.58 -9.33
CA TYR A 383 1.02 -12.89 -9.96
C TYR A 383 0.55 -13.97 -8.98
N VAL A 384 1.15 -14.07 -7.79
CA VAL A 384 0.83 -15.12 -6.81
C VAL A 384 -0.61 -15.01 -6.34
N VAL A 385 -1.03 -13.83 -5.89
CA VAL A 385 -2.37 -13.65 -5.34
C VAL A 385 -3.43 -13.85 -6.42
N SER A 386 -3.24 -13.31 -7.65
CA SER A 386 -4.21 -13.50 -8.74
C SER A 386 -4.32 -14.95 -9.19
N ALA A 387 -3.20 -15.69 -9.25
CA ALA A 387 -3.22 -17.12 -9.61
C ALA A 387 -3.98 -17.95 -8.56
N VAL A 388 -3.76 -17.67 -7.28
CA VAL A 388 -4.45 -18.35 -6.18
C VAL A 388 -5.95 -18.02 -6.16
N ARG A 389 -6.32 -16.74 -6.31
CA ARG A 389 -7.71 -16.31 -6.36
C ARG A 389 -8.49 -16.92 -7.53
N LEU A 390 -7.87 -16.96 -8.70
CA LEU A 390 -8.48 -17.58 -9.88
C LEU A 390 -8.63 -19.09 -9.71
N SER A 391 -7.65 -19.75 -9.10
CA SER A 391 -7.58 -21.21 -8.99
C SER A 391 -8.51 -21.79 -7.93
N TYR A 392 -8.73 -21.08 -6.83
CA TYR A 392 -9.37 -21.66 -5.65
C TYR A 392 -10.60 -20.90 -5.16
N ASP A 393 -10.92 -19.75 -5.78
CA ASP A 393 -12.08 -18.89 -5.48
C ASP A 393 -12.20 -18.62 -3.95
N ASP A 394 -13.26 -19.13 -3.33
CA ASP A 394 -13.58 -18.95 -1.91
C ASP A 394 -13.12 -20.13 -1.01
N LYS A 395 -12.45 -21.14 -1.59
CA LYS A 395 -11.95 -22.28 -0.80
C LYS A 395 -10.91 -21.80 0.23
N PRO A 396 -11.14 -22.02 1.56
CA PRO A 396 -10.25 -21.50 2.59
C PRO A 396 -8.84 -22.10 2.53
N ILE A 397 -7.82 -21.25 2.35
CA ILE A 397 -6.41 -21.63 2.48
C ILE A 397 -6.11 -21.89 3.96
N LEU A 398 -5.49 -23.02 4.26
CA LEU A 398 -5.09 -23.42 5.62
C LEU A 398 -3.62 -23.10 5.91
N ASN A 399 -2.80 -22.99 4.87
CA ASN A 399 -1.36 -22.73 4.98
C ASN A 399 -0.92 -21.76 3.88
N ALA A 400 -0.62 -20.52 4.23
CA ALA A 400 -0.07 -19.51 3.32
C ALA A 400 1.45 -19.66 3.10
N GLY A 401 2.13 -20.58 3.78
CA GLY A 401 3.58 -20.80 3.65
C GLY A 401 4.08 -20.99 2.23
N PRO A 402 3.42 -21.76 1.36
CA PRO A 402 3.79 -21.85 -0.05
C PRO A 402 3.79 -20.51 -0.78
N MET A 403 2.78 -19.65 -0.56
CA MET A 403 2.72 -18.31 -1.17
C MET A 403 3.90 -17.46 -0.71
N LEU A 404 4.22 -17.45 0.59
CA LEU A 404 5.39 -16.76 1.13
C LEU A 404 6.69 -17.24 0.49
N GLY A 405 6.83 -18.57 0.30
CA GLY A 405 7.96 -19.18 -0.39
C GLY A 405 8.05 -18.77 -1.86
N TRP A 406 6.94 -18.67 -2.57
CA TRP A 406 6.91 -18.21 -3.97
C TRP A 406 7.34 -16.75 -4.10
N LEU A 407 6.83 -15.86 -3.25
CA LEU A 407 7.23 -14.46 -3.21
C LEU A 407 8.72 -14.30 -2.92
N SER A 408 9.25 -15.05 -1.95
CA SER A 408 10.70 -15.04 -1.63
C SER A 408 11.55 -15.50 -2.81
N ARG A 409 11.16 -16.56 -3.53
CA ARG A 409 11.89 -17.06 -4.71
C ARG A 409 11.86 -16.08 -5.89
N MET A 410 10.80 -15.27 -5.99
CA MET A 410 10.68 -14.21 -6.99
C MET A 410 11.27 -12.87 -6.54
N GLY A 411 11.89 -12.80 -5.34
CA GLY A 411 12.58 -11.61 -4.86
C GLY A 411 11.70 -10.52 -4.26
N GLU A 412 10.44 -10.82 -3.94
CA GLU A 412 9.49 -9.87 -3.33
C GLU A 412 8.87 -10.41 -2.02
N PRO A 413 9.69 -10.87 -1.04
CA PRO A 413 9.15 -11.29 0.25
C PRO A 413 8.49 -10.13 1.00
N LEU A 414 7.33 -10.38 1.62
CA LEU A 414 6.64 -9.41 2.48
C LEU A 414 7.58 -8.88 3.58
N TYR A 415 7.60 -7.58 3.79
CA TYR A 415 8.46 -6.84 4.73
C TYR A 415 9.97 -7.08 4.53
N GLY A 416 10.37 -7.62 3.38
CA GLY A 416 11.76 -8.06 3.11
C GLY A 416 12.64 -7.04 2.38
N ARG A 417 12.06 -5.93 1.88
CA ARG A 417 12.84 -4.89 1.20
C ARG A 417 13.79 -4.21 2.17
N GLN A 418 15.09 -4.19 1.83
CA GLN A 418 16.12 -3.70 2.75
C GLN A 418 16.25 -2.16 2.71
N THR A 419 15.85 -1.52 1.63
CA THR A 419 15.98 -0.07 1.43
C THR A 419 14.61 0.61 1.55
N PRO A 420 14.55 1.86 2.03
CA PRO A 420 13.29 2.57 2.30
C PRO A 420 12.51 2.97 1.05
N ASP A 421 13.11 2.90 -0.14
CA ASP A 421 12.49 3.22 -1.43
C ASP A 421 11.43 2.20 -1.89
N GLY A 422 11.37 1.02 -1.24
CA GLY A 422 10.46 -0.06 -1.59
C GLY A 422 10.88 -0.89 -2.81
N TYR A 423 10.07 -1.89 -3.16
CA TYR A 423 10.24 -2.69 -4.37
C TYR A 423 9.93 -1.87 -5.62
N PRO A 424 10.62 -2.13 -6.75
CA PRO A 424 10.39 -1.42 -8.01
C PRO A 424 8.96 -1.60 -8.53
N LEU A 425 8.35 -0.51 -9.03
CA LEU A 425 7.06 -0.54 -9.71
C LEU A 425 7.18 -0.78 -11.22
N LEU A 426 8.43 -0.86 -11.74
CA LEU A 426 8.73 -1.02 -13.16
C LEU A 426 8.56 -2.47 -13.60
N ASP A 427 7.95 -2.68 -14.76
CA ASP A 427 7.73 -3.99 -15.37
C ASP A 427 9.07 -4.72 -15.62
N THR A 428 10.09 -3.98 -16.06
CA THR A 428 11.44 -4.52 -16.36
C THR A 428 12.12 -5.17 -15.16
N ALA A 429 11.78 -4.79 -13.95
CA ALA A 429 12.32 -5.40 -12.74
C ALA A 429 11.83 -6.86 -12.55
N TRP A 430 10.69 -7.21 -13.12
CA TRP A 430 9.99 -8.47 -12.88
C TRP A 430 9.86 -9.39 -14.11
N ALA A 431 10.27 -8.92 -15.30
CA ALA A 431 10.11 -9.62 -16.57
C ALA A 431 11.34 -10.44 -17.01
N SER A 432 12.25 -10.79 -16.10
CA SER A 432 13.45 -11.55 -16.45
C SER A 432 13.15 -13.03 -16.76
N PRO A 433 13.99 -13.72 -17.56
CA PRO A 433 13.82 -15.16 -17.84
C PRO A 433 13.75 -16.02 -16.58
N GLY A 434 14.55 -15.73 -15.54
CA GLY A 434 14.51 -16.44 -14.26
C GLY A 434 13.16 -16.28 -13.55
N GLN A 435 12.57 -15.08 -13.62
CA GLN A 435 11.22 -14.84 -13.12
C GLN A 435 10.18 -15.71 -13.87
N MET A 436 10.28 -15.80 -15.20
CA MET A 436 9.35 -16.61 -16.01
C MET A 436 9.45 -18.09 -15.67
N THR A 437 10.65 -18.63 -15.51
CA THR A 437 10.86 -20.03 -15.07
C THR A 437 10.22 -20.27 -13.70
N THR A 438 10.43 -19.39 -12.74
CA THR A 438 9.82 -19.50 -11.40
C THR A 438 8.30 -19.45 -11.47
N ARG A 439 7.71 -18.56 -12.30
CA ARG A 439 6.26 -18.48 -12.48
C ARG A 439 5.69 -19.73 -13.13
N PHE A 440 6.41 -20.31 -14.11
CA PHE A 440 6.02 -21.60 -14.70
C PHE A 440 6.00 -22.73 -13.66
N ASP A 441 7.01 -22.81 -12.79
CA ASP A 441 7.06 -23.80 -11.70
C ASP A 441 5.91 -23.61 -10.69
N ILE A 442 5.56 -22.37 -10.37
CA ILE A 442 4.40 -22.04 -9.52
C ILE A 442 3.11 -22.47 -10.20
N ALA A 443 2.93 -22.11 -11.48
CA ALA A 443 1.77 -22.53 -12.28
C ALA A 443 1.60 -24.06 -12.26
N ARG A 444 2.68 -24.80 -12.51
CA ARG A 444 2.69 -26.27 -12.46
C ARG A 444 2.34 -26.82 -11.07
N THR A 445 2.86 -26.21 -10.01
CA THR A 445 2.57 -26.59 -8.62
C THR A 445 1.10 -26.37 -8.27
N ILE A 446 0.52 -25.23 -8.66
CA ILE A 446 -0.91 -24.95 -8.49
C ILE A 446 -1.74 -25.96 -9.31
N ALA A 447 -1.42 -26.13 -10.58
CA ALA A 447 -2.16 -27.00 -11.51
C ALA A 447 -2.17 -28.47 -11.09
N SER A 448 -1.09 -28.94 -10.47
CA SER A 448 -1.00 -30.32 -9.96
C SER A 448 -1.77 -30.56 -8.65
N GLY A 449 -2.33 -29.52 -8.04
CA GLY A 449 -2.96 -29.60 -6.71
C GLY A 449 -1.99 -29.88 -5.56
N SER A 450 -0.66 -29.85 -5.81
CA SER A 450 0.39 -30.12 -4.82
C SER A 450 0.95 -28.88 -4.14
N ALA A 451 0.23 -27.75 -4.21
CA ALA A 451 0.67 -26.46 -3.67
C ALA A 451 0.83 -26.44 -2.14
N GLY A 452 0.21 -27.38 -1.42
CA GLY A 452 0.29 -27.43 0.04
C GLY A 452 -0.56 -26.38 0.77
N LEU A 453 -1.38 -25.62 0.04
CA LEU A 453 -2.21 -24.54 0.59
C LEU A 453 -3.33 -25.04 1.52
N PHE A 454 -3.75 -26.30 1.36
CA PHE A 454 -4.86 -26.93 2.08
C PHE A 454 -4.39 -27.99 3.09
N LYS A 455 -3.10 -27.95 3.44
CA LYS A 455 -2.52 -28.77 4.51
C LYS A 455 -2.46 -27.97 5.79
N THR A 456 -2.93 -28.55 6.90
CA THR A 456 -2.66 -27.98 8.23
C THR A 456 -1.21 -28.24 8.64
N ASP A 457 -0.62 -27.33 9.44
CA ASP A 457 0.65 -27.59 10.11
C ASP A 457 0.41 -28.61 11.25
N GLY A 458 0.93 -29.84 11.10
CA GLY A 458 0.82 -30.89 12.13
C GLY A 458 0.62 -32.31 11.59
N PRO A 459 0.55 -33.31 12.48
CA PRO A 459 0.45 -34.75 12.10
C PRO A 459 -0.95 -35.18 11.62
N GLN A 460 -1.91 -34.28 11.47
CA GLN A 460 -3.26 -34.59 11.04
C GLN A 460 -3.34 -34.97 9.56
N ALA A 461 -4.34 -35.77 9.22
CA ALA A 461 -4.53 -36.33 7.90
C ALA A 461 -4.48 -35.27 6.80
N VAL A 462 -3.65 -35.53 5.80
CA VAL A 462 -3.48 -34.67 4.64
C VAL A 462 -4.78 -34.66 3.83
N GLU A 463 -5.37 -33.48 3.60
CA GLU A 463 -6.44 -33.36 2.61
C GLU A 463 -5.91 -33.79 1.24
N LYS A 464 -6.70 -34.56 0.49
CA LYS A 464 -6.33 -34.97 -0.87
C LYS A 464 -6.08 -33.71 -1.72
N PRO A 465 -5.05 -33.74 -2.59
CA PRO A 465 -4.77 -32.61 -3.46
C PRO A 465 -6.04 -32.12 -4.17
N ALA A 466 -6.32 -30.81 -4.10
CA ALA A 466 -7.44 -30.21 -4.80
C ALA A 466 -6.94 -29.61 -6.10
N PHE A 467 -7.28 -30.26 -7.22
CA PHE A 467 -6.95 -29.71 -8.54
C PHE A 467 -7.84 -28.50 -8.83
N PRO A 468 -7.27 -27.34 -9.24
CA PRO A 468 -8.08 -26.20 -9.62
C PRO A 468 -8.83 -26.45 -10.93
N GLN A 469 -10.10 -26.05 -10.97
CA GLN A 469 -10.93 -26.11 -12.20
C GLN A 469 -10.93 -24.73 -12.89
N LEU A 470 -9.87 -24.45 -13.66
CA LEU A 470 -9.73 -23.14 -14.31
C LEU A 470 -10.61 -22.99 -15.56
N SER A 471 -10.98 -24.09 -16.23
CA SER A 471 -11.97 -24.09 -17.32
C SER A 471 -13.38 -23.86 -16.75
N SER A 472 -13.65 -22.64 -16.34
CA SER A 472 -14.84 -22.21 -15.59
C SER A 472 -15.58 -21.08 -16.33
N ALA A 473 -16.75 -20.69 -15.82
CA ALA A 473 -17.49 -19.55 -16.36
C ALA A 473 -16.64 -18.25 -16.36
N VAL A 474 -15.79 -18.04 -15.34
CA VAL A 474 -14.86 -16.90 -15.28
C VAL A 474 -13.86 -16.95 -16.42
N TYR A 475 -13.30 -18.11 -16.72
CA TYR A 475 -12.39 -18.29 -17.86
C TYR A 475 -13.06 -17.88 -19.18
N PHE A 476 -14.22 -18.46 -19.49
CA PHE A 476 -14.91 -18.20 -20.75
C PHE A 476 -15.38 -16.76 -20.91
N GLN A 477 -15.80 -16.12 -19.83
CA GLN A 477 -16.30 -14.74 -19.85
C GLN A 477 -15.21 -13.68 -19.85
N SER A 478 -14.07 -13.94 -19.18
CA SER A 478 -13.13 -12.90 -18.84
C SER A 478 -11.71 -13.12 -19.39
N ILE A 479 -11.28 -14.37 -19.58
CA ILE A 479 -9.90 -14.70 -19.93
C ILE A 479 -9.80 -15.14 -21.39
N GLU A 480 -10.59 -16.12 -21.81
CA GLU A 480 -10.55 -16.67 -23.16
C GLU A 480 -10.62 -15.60 -24.27
N PRO A 481 -11.49 -14.56 -24.17
CA PRO A 481 -11.56 -13.52 -25.19
C PRO A 481 -10.25 -12.73 -25.35
N THR A 482 -9.41 -12.68 -24.32
CA THR A 482 -8.14 -11.92 -24.30
C THR A 482 -6.94 -12.74 -24.81
N LEU A 483 -7.09 -14.06 -24.94
CA LEU A 483 -5.98 -14.95 -25.31
C LEU A 483 -5.58 -14.78 -26.77
N SER A 484 -4.27 -14.79 -27.03
CA SER A 484 -3.68 -14.86 -28.36
C SER A 484 -3.97 -16.20 -29.04
N ALA A 485 -3.83 -16.23 -30.36
CA ALA A 485 -3.96 -17.47 -31.14
C ALA A 485 -2.93 -18.53 -30.67
N ALA A 486 -1.71 -18.12 -30.32
CA ALA A 486 -0.67 -19.01 -29.85
C ALA A 486 -1.04 -19.66 -28.52
N THR A 487 -1.56 -18.88 -27.56
CA THR A 487 -2.00 -19.40 -26.27
C THR A 487 -3.20 -20.34 -26.41
N ARG A 488 -4.17 -19.99 -27.25
CA ARG A 488 -5.33 -20.88 -27.54
C ARG A 488 -4.88 -22.21 -28.14
N LEU A 489 -3.94 -22.18 -29.09
CA LEU A 489 -3.39 -23.40 -29.68
C LEU A 489 -2.67 -24.27 -28.63
N ALA A 490 -1.85 -23.66 -27.76
CA ALA A 490 -1.18 -24.37 -26.67
C ALA A 490 -2.21 -25.05 -25.72
N LEU A 491 -3.27 -24.33 -25.36
CA LEU A 491 -4.34 -24.88 -24.52
C LEU A 491 -5.09 -26.04 -25.19
N GLN A 492 -5.30 -25.97 -26.53
CA GLN A 492 -5.92 -27.05 -27.30
C GLN A 492 -5.03 -28.30 -27.40
N GLN A 493 -3.71 -28.14 -27.36
CA GLN A 493 -2.74 -29.23 -27.43
C GLN A 493 -2.46 -29.88 -26.06
N ALA A 494 -2.98 -29.32 -24.97
CA ALA A 494 -2.80 -29.89 -23.64
C ALA A 494 -3.44 -31.28 -23.56
N GLY A 495 -2.64 -32.30 -23.21
CA GLY A 495 -3.07 -33.70 -23.10
C GLY A 495 -3.80 -34.02 -21.80
N THR A 496 -3.68 -33.13 -20.78
CA THR A 496 -4.26 -33.33 -19.46
C THR A 496 -4.81 -32.02 -18.88
N PRO A 497 -5.80 -32.07 -17.97
CA PRO A 497 -6.27 -30.88 -17.26
C PRO A 497 -5.16 -30.14 -16.51
N GLN A 498 -4.17 -30.86 -16.00
CA GLN A 498 -3.01 -30.26 -15.31
C GLN A 498 -2.12 -29.48 -16.27
N GLU A 499 -1.84 -30.01 -17.46
CA GLU A 499 -1.12 -29.27 -18.51
C GLU A 499 -1.89 -28.04 -18.94
N TRP A 500 -3.18 -28.18 -19.15
CA TRP A 500 -4.06 -27.08 -19.53
C TRP A 500 -4.02 -25.94 -18.50
N ASN A 501 -4.18 -26.28 -17.21
CA ASN A 501 -4.08 -25.32 -16.11
C ASN A 501 -2.68 -24.68 -16.04
N THR A 502 -1.61 -25.48 -16.23
CA THR A 502 -0.24 -24.97 -16.25
C THR A 502 -0.04 -23.97 -17.37
N PHE A 503 -0.45 -24.33 -18.59
CA PHE A 503 -0.31 -23.45 -19.76
C PHE A 503 -1.10 -22.15 -19.61
N LEU A 504 -2.32 -22.22 -19.08
CA LEU A 504 -3.09 -21.02 -18.80
C LEU A 504 -2.38 -20.12 -17.78
N LEU A 505 -2.05 -20.62 -16.58
CA LEU A 505 -1.46 -19.83 -15.51
C LEU A 505 -0.07 -19.27 -15.85
N SER A 506 0.65 -19.92 -16.78
CA SER A 506 1.96 -19.45 -17.28
C SER A 506 1.91 -18.69 -18.60
N SER A 507 0.71 -18.47 -19.16
CA SER A 507 0.55 -17.78 -20.45
C SER A 507 0.97 -16.30 -20.36
N PRO A 508 1.40 -15.69 -21.47
CA PRO A 508 1.75 -14.26 -21.49
C PRO A 508 0.63 -13.35 -20.99
N GLU A 509 -0.63 -13.68 -21.31
CA GLU A 509 -1.80 -12.91 -20.90
C GLU A 509 -1.99 -12.94 -19.38
N MET A 510 -1.67 -14.07 -18.73
CA MET A 510 -1.74 -14.19 -17.27
C MET A 510 -0.60 -13.47 -16.56
N MET A 511 0.46 -13.04 -17.26
CA MET A 511 1.54 -12.20 -16.73
C MET A 511 1.16 -10.72 -16.66
N HIS A 512 0.04 -10.32 -17.25
CA HIS A 512 -0.42 -8.93 -17.30
C HIS A 512 -1.76 -8.72 -16.57
N ARG A 513 -2.05 -7.47 -16.28
CA ARG A 513 -3.30 -7.04 -15.66
C ARG A 513 -3.85 -5.78 -16.30
#